data_ecb21406633c65246dc7f30cd58fe9c1
#
_entry.id   ecb21406633c65246dc7f30cd58fe9c1
#
_cell.length_a   1.000
_cell.length_b   1.000
_cell.length_c   1.000
_cell.angle_alpha   90.00
_cell.angle_beta   90.00
_cell.angle_gamma   90.00
#
_symmetry.space_group_name_H-M   'P 1'
#
loop_
_entity.id
_entity.type
_entity.pdbx_description
1 polymer ?
#
loop_
_entity_poly.entity_id
_entity_poly.type
_entity_poly.pdbx_seq_one_letter_code
_entity_poly.pdbx_strand_id
1 'polypeptide(L)'
;MDISKEDILAMANNASKNTLMETLNIEICDVGVDFLMAKMPVNASVYQPDGVLHGGATVALAESVGSFAAHIFIDAQKYFVRGIEISANHLKSVSSGFVYARATFIHKGRTTQLFDIKITDEENNLVSVCKLTTITLPKD
;
A
#
# COMPACT_ATOMS: atom_id res chain seq x y z
N MET A 1 -8.49 -22.77 -5.35
CA MET A 1 -7.86 -23.20 -4.09
C MET A 1 -7.72 -22.00 -3.19
N ASP A 2 -8.25 -22.10 -2.00
CA ASP A 2 -8.18 -20.99 -1.05
C ASP A 2 -6.80 -20.94 -0.44
N ILE A 3 -6.14 -19.78 -0.57
CA ILE A 3 -4.85 -19.52 0.05
C ILE A 3 -5.10 -18.89 1.41
N SER A 4 -4.41 -19.37 2.44
CA SER A 4 -4.59 -18.81 3.77
C SER A 4 -4.10 -17.37 3.85
N LYS A 5 -4.64 -16.63 4.80
CA LYS A 5 -4.19 -15.25 5.09
C LYS A 5 -2.69 -15.22 5.34
N GLU A 6 -2.19 -16.15 6.14
CA GLU A 6 -0.76 -16.23 6.49
C GLU A 6 0.10 -16.44 5.25
N ASP A 7 -0.36 -17.26 4.31
CA ASP A 7 0.37 -17.52 3.06
C ASP A 7 0.38 -16.29 2.16
N ILE A 8 -0.73 -15.55 2.08
CA ILE A 8 -0.79 -14.31 1.32
C ILE A 8 0.18 -13.28 1.87
N LEU A 9 0.20 -13.10 3.19
CA LEU A 9 1.12 -12.16 3.85
C LEU A 9 2.57 -12.57 3.63
N ALA A 10 2.88 -13.85 3.76
CA ALA A 10 4.23 -14.37 3.55
C ALA A 10 4.70 -14.16 2.10
N MET A 11 3.85 -14.43 1.12
CA MET A 11 4.15 -14.19 -0.29
C MET A 11 4.45 -12.72 -0.57
N ALA A 12 3.60 -11.83 -0.09
CA ALA A 12 3.74 -10.40 -0.31
C ALA A 12 5.03 -9.86 0.31
N ASN A 13 5.32 -10.25 1.55
CA ASN A 13 6.52 -9.79 2.24
C ASN A 13 7.79 -10.41 1.65
N ASN A 14 7.72 -11.64 1.16
CA ASN A 14 8.85 -12.25 0.45
C ASN A 14 9.13 -11.52 -0.87
N ALA A 15 8.09 -11.14 -1.60
CA ALA A 15 8.22 -10.39 -2.85
C ALA A 15 8.79 -8.99 -2.64
N SER A 16 8.69 -8.46 -1.43
CA SER A 16 9.21 -7.13 -1.08
C SER A 16 10.72 -7.10 -0.85
N LYS A 17 11.37 -8.25 -0.73
CA LYS A 17 12.82 -8.33 -0.51
C LYS A 17 13.58 -7.74 -1.70
N ASN A 18 14.63 -6.96 -1.40
CA ASN A 18 15.46 -6.29 -2.39
C ASN A 18 14.68 -5.27 -3.26
N THR A 19 13.67 -4.65 -2.67
CA THR A 19 12.87 -3.62 -3.32
C THR A 19 12.81 -2.38 -2.42
N LEU A 20 12.21 -1.32 -2.94
CA LEU A 20 11.97 -0.08 -2.18
C LEU A 20 11.16 -0.38 -0.90
N MET A 21 10.26 -1.35 -0.94
CA MET A 21 9.45 -1.69 0.23
C MET A 21 10.32 -2.19 1.39
N GLU A 22 11.36 -2.98 1.09
CA GLU A 22 12.32 -3.41 2.11
C GLU A 22 13.11 -2.22 2.64
N THR A 23 13.55 -1.34 1.76
CA THR A 23 14.31 -0.13 2.14
C THR A 23 13.53 0.73 3.13
N LEU A 24 12.22 0.88 2.92
CA LEU A 24 11.35 1.67 3.80
C LEU A 24 10.77 0.87 4.95
N ASN A 25 11.11 -0.41 5.06
CA ASN A 25 10.57 -1.34 6.07
C ASN A 25 9.04 -1.45 6.01
N ILE A 26 8.48 -1.41 4.81
CA ILE A 26 7.05 -1.62 4.60
C ILE A 26 6.74 -3.11 4.74
N GLU A 27 5.78 -3.44 5.58
CA GLU A 27 5.33 -4.81 5.80
C GLU A 27 3.85 -4.91 5.49
N ILE A 28 3.48 -5.89 4.67
CA ILE A 28 2.06 -6.24 4.48
C ILE A 28 1.62 -6.98 5.73
N CYS A 29 0.67 -6.42 6.46
CA CYS A 29 0.37 -6.89 7.82
C CYS A 29 -1.04 -7.46 8.02
N ASP A 30 -1.96 -7.22 7.08
CA ASP A 30 -3.29 -7.80 7.17
C ASP A 30 -3.93 -7.88 5.78
N VAL A 31 -4.83 -8.83 5.60
CA VAL A 31 -5.61 -9.00 4.38
C VAL A 31 -6.99 -9.52 4.74
N GLY A 32 -8.02 -8.96 4.10
CA GLY A 32 -9.39 -9.41 4.23
C GLY A 32 -9.98 -9.69 2.87
N VAL A 33 -11.29 -9.88 2.83
CA VAL A 33 -12.00 -10.20 1.59
C VAL A 33 -11.99 -9.02 0.61
N ASP A 34 -11.89 -7.80 1.13
CA ASP A 34 -12.02 -6.57 0.34
C ASP A 34 -10.96 -5.51 0.70
N PHE A 35 -9.94 -5.87 1.47
CA PHE A 35 -8.89 -4.91 1.84
C PHE A 35 -7.53 -5.57 1.97
N LEU A 36 -6.51 -4.76 1.86
CA LEU A 36 -5.13 -5.10 2.18
C LEU A 36 -4.56 -3.99 3.07
N MET A 37 -3.80 -4.38 4.09
CA MET A 37 -3.13 -3.43 4.98
C MET A 37 -1.62 -3.62 4.97
N ALA A 38 -0.92 -2.50 5.04
CA ALA A 38 0.52 -2.47 5.24
C ALA A 38 0.86 -1.50 6.36
N LYS A 39 2.04 -1.65 6.95
CA LYS A 39 2.56 -0.72 7.95
C LYS A 39 3.98 -0.33 7.62
N MET A 40 4.39 0.82 8.13
CA MET A 40 5.75 1.35 7.95
C MET A 40 6.18 2.04 9.24
N PRO A 41 7.39 1.74 9.75
CA PRO A 41 7.89 2.44 10.93
C PRO A 41 8.27 3.88 10.58
N VAL A 42 8.02 4.79 11.50
CA VAL A 42 8.35 6.20 11.35
C VAL A 42 9.60 6.51 12.17
N ASN A 43 10.70 6.75 11.47
CA ASN A 43 12.00 7.06 12.08
C ASN A 43 12.78 7.95 11.10
N ALA A 44 14.03 8.25 11.44
CA ALA A 44 14.85 9.20 10.69
C ALA A 44 15.03 8.83 9.21
N SER A 45 14.96 7.54 8.85
CA SER A 45 15.13 7.12 7.45
C SER A 45 13.96 7.52 6.55
N VAL A 46 12.85 7.94 7.13
CA VAL A 46 11.66 8.39 6.38
C VAL A 46 11.22 9.80 6.79
N TYR A 47 12.08 10.56 7.47
CA TYR A 47 11.77 11.93 7.87
C TYR A 47 11.98 12.92 6.73
N GLN A 48 11.16 13.96 6.73
CA GLN A 48 11.47 15.21 6.05
C GLN A 48 12.30 16.11 7.00
N PRO A 49 12.83 17.27 6.53
CA PRO A 49 13.77 18.07 7.34
C PRO A 49 13.27 18.51 8.71
N ASP A 50 11.96 18.63 8.92
CA ASP A 50 11.42 19.05 10.22
C ASP A 50 11.29 17.89 11.24
N GLY A 51 11.79 16.69 10.90
CA GLY A 51 11.77 15.56 11.83
C GLY A 51 10.42 14.85 11.94
N VAL A 52 9.60 14.95 10.93
CA VAL A 52 8.33 14.23 10.82
C VAL A 52 8.29 13.43 9.53
N LEU A 53 7.35 12.50 9.44
CA LEU A 53 7.21 11.62 8.29
C LEU A 53 7.13 12.40 6.99
N HIS A 54 7.98 12.03 6.04
CA HIS A 54 8.03 12.61 4.70
C HIS A 54 6.78 12.21 3.91
N GLY A 55 6.12 13.20 3.28
CA GLY A 55 4.93 12.93 2.47
C GLY A 55 5.18 11.93 1.34
N GLY A 56 6.37 12.01 0.71
CA GLY A 56 6.75 11.04 -0.32
C GLY A 56 6.88 9.61 0.20
N ALA A 57 7.36 9.42 1.43
CA ALA A 57 7.40 8.10 2.06
C ALA A 57 5.98 7.58 2.32
N THR A 58 5.09 8.45 2.75
CA THR A 58 3.67 8.12 2.93
C THR A 58 3.04 7.67 1.60
N VAL A 59 3.33 8.39 0.51
CA VAL A 59 2.83 8.04 -0.83
C VAL A 59 3.42 6.71 -1.28
N ALA A 60 4.71 6.45 -1.01
CA ALA A 60 5.33 5.15 -1.34
C ALA A 60 4.63 4.00 -0.62
N LEU A 61 4.28 4.19 0.65
CA LEU A 61 3.50 3.19 1.40
C LEU A 61 2.12 2.97 0.76
N ALA A 62 1.42 4.06 0.44
CA ALA A 62 0.10 3.98 -0.17
C ALA A 62 0.13 3.27 -1.53
N GLU A 63 1.07 3.65 -2.38
CA GLU A 63 1.19 3.06 -3.71
C GLU A 63 1.58 1.58 -3.61
N SER A 64 2.44 1.23 -2.67
CA SER A 64 2.87 -0.15 -2.46
C SER A 64 1.70 -1.04 -2.05
N VAL A 65 0.92 -0.63 -1.04
CA VAL A 65 -0.22 -1.44 -0.58
C VAL A 65 -1.31 -1.54 -1.65
N GLY A 66 -1.58 -0.46 -2.37
CA GLY A 66 -2.57 -0.45 -3.44
C GLY A 66 -2.16 -1.36 -4.60
N SER A 67 -0.90 -1.32 -5.00
CA SER A 67 -0.38 -2.18 -6.07
C SER A 67 -0.42 -3.66 -5.67
N PHE A 68 -0.06 -3.99 -4.43
CA PHE A 68 -0.18 -5.36 -3.93
C PHE A 68 -1.64 -5.81 -3.85
N ALA A 69 -2.55 -4.93 -3.45
CA ALA A 69 -3.98 -5.24 -3.45
C ALA A 69 -4.45 -5.62 -4.86
N ALA A 70 -4.03 -4.88 -5.87
CA ALA A 70 -4.36 -5.20 -7.25
C ALA A 70 -3.82 -6.57 -7.65
N HIS A 71 -2.59 -6.90 -7.28
CA HIS A 71 -2.01 -8.22 -7.58
C HIS A 71 -2.73 -9.38 -6.87
N ILE A 72 -3.23 -9.13 -5.67
CA ILE A 72 -3.91 -10.17 -4.88
C ILE A 72 -5.35 -10.38 -5.37
N PHE A 73 -6.06 -9.29 -5.67
CA PHE A 73 -7.49 -9.34 -5.99
C PHE A 73 -7.79 -9.43 -7.49
N ILE A 74 -6.77 -9.35 -8.34
CA ILE A 74 -6.88 -9.48 -9.79
C ILE A 74 -6.05 -10.69 -10.21
N ASP A 75 -6.42 -11.32 -11.33
CA ASP A 75 -5.71 -12.51 -11.81
C ASP A 75 -4.31 -12.15 -12.33
N ALA A 76 -3.33 -12.23 -11.44
CA ALA A 76 -1.94 -11.90 -11.74
C ALA A 76 -1.26 -12.88 -12.71
N GLN A 77 -1.87 -14.03 -12.98
CA GLN A 77 -1.36 -14.96 -13.98
C GLN A 77 -1.68 -14.47 -15.41
N LYS A 78 -2.79 -13.78 -15.57
CA LYS A 78 -3.25 -13.30 -16.88
C LYS A 78 -2.87 -11.86 -17.17
N TYR A 79 -2.61 -11.05 -16.13
CA TYR A 79 -2.45 -9.62 -16.27
C TYR A 79 -1.23 -9.11 -15.53
N PHE A 80 -0.56 -8.13 -16.15
CA PHE A 80 0.31 -7.21 -15.43
C PHE A 80 -0.56 -6.11 -14.83
N VAL A 81 -0.19 -5.64 -13.66
CA VAL A 81 -0.82 -4.49 -13.01
C VAL A 81 0.19 -3.36 -12.91
N ARG A 82 -0.21 -2.16 -13.28
CA ARG A 82 0.64 -0.96 -13.18
C ARG A 82 -0.15 0.16 -12.54
N GLY A 83 0.49 0.85 -11.59
CA GLY A 83 -0.04 2.12 -11.10
C GLY A 83 0.19 3.19 -12.14
N ILE A 84 -0.83 3.99 -12.43
CA ILE A 84 -0.74 5.07 -13.43
C ILE A 84 -0.99 6.44 -12.85
N GLU A 85 -1.59 6.56 -11.68
CA GLU A 85 -1.76 7.83 -11.01
C GLU A 85 -1.94 7.61 -9.51
N ILE A 86 -1.30 8.44 -8.70
CA ILE A 86 -1.55 8.47 -7.27
C ILE A 86 -1.72 9.92 -6.82
N SER A 87 -2.69 10.16 -5.95
CA SER A 87 -2.89 11.46 -5.31
C SER A 87 -2.95 11.27 -3.80
N ALA A 88 -2.57 12.31 -3.06
CA ALA A 88 -2.52 12.24 -1.60
C ALA A 88 -2.86 13.60 -1.00
N ASN A 89 -3.58 13.55 0.12
CA ASN A 89 -3.77 14.70 0.99
C ASN A 89 -3.24 14.33 2.37
N HIS A 90 -2.17 15.00 2.79
CA HIS A 90 -1.54 14.77 4.09
C HIS A 90 -2.18 15.70 5.12
N LEU A 91 -2.70 15.12 6.19
CA LEU A 91 -3.57 15.81 7.15
C LEU A 91 -2.96 15.94 8.54
N LYS A 92 -2.00 15.07 8.90
CA LYS A 92 -1.43 15.03 10.24
C LYS A 92 0.03 14.62 10.18
N SER A 93 0.88 15.29 10.94
CA SER A 93 2.30 14.93 11.08
C SER A 93 2.46 13.75 12.06
N VAL A 94 3.42 12.88 11.76
CA VAL A 94 3.79 11.74 12.61
C VAL A 94 5.31 11.75 12.78
N SER A 95 5.80 11.58 14.01
CA SER A 95 7.25 11.62 14.28
C SER A 95 7.80 10.31 14.85
N SER A 96 6.96 9.35 15.20
CA SER A 96 7.41 8.08 15.79
C SER A 96 6.33 7.01 15.63
N GLY A 97 6.65 5.78 16.01
CA GLY A 97 5.71 4.67 15.95
C GLY A 97 5.55 4.14 14.54
N PHE A 98 4.36 3.71 14.20
CA PHE A 98 4.02 3.17 12.88
C PHE A 98 2.89 3.95 12.24
N VAL A 99 2.85 3.96 10.92
CA VAL A 99 1.67 4.32 10.15
C VAL A 99 1.14 3.08 9.43
N TYR A 100 -0.17 3.02 9.28
CA TYR A 100 -0.89 1.88 8.70
C TYR A 100 -1.65 2.38 7.48
N ALA A 101 -1.49 1.68 6.37
CA ALA A 101 -2.21 1.98 5.14
C ALA A 101 -3.21 0.87 4.85
N ARG A 102 -4.45 1.24 4.62
CA ARG A 102 -5.53 0.29 4.29
C ARG A 102 -6.09 0.62 2.91
N ALA A 103 -5.92 -0.31 1.98
CA ALA A 103 -6.38 -0.16 0.61
C ALA A 103 -7.69 -0.92 0.40
N THR A 104 -8.68 -0.23 -0.16
CA THR A 104 -9.96 -0.81 -0.57
C THR A 104 -10.30 -0.33 -1.98
N PHE A 105 -11.11 -1.11 -2.71
CA PHE A 105 -11.55 -0.69 -4.04
C PHE A 105 -12.64 0.38 -3.94
N ILE A 106 -12.46 1.47 -4.69
CA ILE A 106 -13.55 2.37 -5.05
C ILE A 106 -14.23 1.82 -6.31
N HIS A 107 -13.40 1.37 -7.28
CA HIS A 107 -13.87 0.80 -8.54
C HIS A 107 -12.97 -0.36 -8.93
N LYS A 108 -13.56 -1.50 -9.20
CA LYS A 108 -12.84 -2.68 -9.67
C LYS A 108 -13.31 -2.99 -11.08
N GLY A 109 -12.72 -2.29 -12.06
CA GLY A 109 -13.03 -2.46 -13.47
C GLY A 109 -12.20 -3.57 -14.10
N ARG A 110 -12.53 -3.89 -15.34
CA ARG A 110 -11.82 -4.91 -16.10
C ARG A 110 -10.42 -4.44 -16.51
N THR A 111 -10.25 -3.19 -16.85
CA THR A 111 -8.97 -2.64 -17.30
C THR A 111 -8.39 -1.61 -16.34
N THR A 112 -9.23 -0.91 -15.59
CA THR A 112 -8.78 0.08 -14.60
C THR A 112 -9.40 -0.20 -13.24
N GLN A 113 -8.63 0.09 -12.20
CA GLN A 113 -9.07 -0.02 -10.83
C GLN A 113 -8.75 1.28 -10.11
N LEU A 114 -9.61 1.67 -9.20
CA LEU A 114 -9.40 2.83 -8.36
C LEU A 114 -9.46 2.39 -6.90
N PHE A 115 -8.40 2.71 -6.15
CA PHE A 115 -8.29 2.37 -4.73
C PHE A 115 -8.41 3.60 -3.87
N ASP A 116 -9.13 3.45 -2.75
CA ASP A 116 -9.06 4.36 -1.61
C ASP A 116 -8.02 3.80 -0.64
N ILE A 117 -7.07 4.63 -0.24
CA ILE A 117 -6.03 4.21 0.69
C ILE A 117 -5.98 5.23 1.83
N LYS A 118 -6.42 4.80 3.00
CA LYS A 118 -6.38 5.63 4.21
C LYS A 118 -5.17 5.24 5.03
N ILE A 119 -4.42 6.24 5.46
CA ILE A 119 -3.25 6.06 6.31
C ILE A 119 -3.55 6.63 7.67
N THR A 120 -3.36 5.82 8.70
CA THR A 120 -3.65 6.15 10.09
C THR A 120 -2.41 5.94 10.95
N ASP A 121 -2.36 6.61 12.10
CA ASP A 121 -1.33 6.39 13.11
C ASP A 121 -1.74 5.28 14.08
N GLU A 122 -0.91 5.04 15.11
CA GLU A 122 -1.18 3.99 16.10
C GLU A 122 -2.40 4.26 16.96
N GLU A 123 -2.86 5.50 17.03
CA GLU A 123 -4.06 5.90 17.76
C GLU A 123 -5.29 5.98 16.84
N ASN A 124 -5.15 5.48 15.62
CA ASN A 124 -6.20 5.48 14.60
C ASN A 124 -6.62 6.88 14.14
N ASN A 125 -5.73 7.87 14.27
CA ASN A 125 -5.96 9.18 13.69
C ASN A 125 -5.64 9.15 12.19
N LEU A 126 -6.43 9.85 11.39
CA LEU A 126 -6.21 9.92 9.95
C LEU A 126 -4.98 10.80 9.66
N VAL A 127 -3.98 10.20 9.03
CA VAL A 127 -2.71 10.85 8.67
C VAL A 127 -2.74 11.34 7.22
N SER A 128 -3.26 10.51 6.32
CA SER A 128 -3.31 10.83 4.89
C SER A 128 -4.44 10.09 4.22
N VAL A 129 -5.01 10.71 3.19
CA VAL A 129 -5.99 10.07 2.30
C VAL A 129 -5.37 10.04 0.91
N CYS A 130 -5.27 8.86 0.33
CA CYS A 130 -4.67 8.66 -0.99
C CYS A 130 -5.64 7.95 -1.91
N LYS A 131 -5.47 8.19 -3.21
CA LYS A 131 -6.17 7.44 -4.26
C LYS A 131 -5.13 6.94 -5.26
N LEU A 132 -5.25 5.68 -5.62
CA LEU A 132 -4.37 5.05 -6.61
C LEU A 132 -5.21 4.51 -7.75
N THR A 133 -4.86 4.88 -8.97
CA THR A 133 -5.42 4.27 -10.18
C THR A 133 -4.42 3.27 -10.72
N THR A 134 -4.89 2.06 -10.99
CA THR A 134 -4.09 1.01 -11.63
C THR A 134 -4.73 0.61 -12.96
N ILE A 135 -3.92 0.07 -13.84
CA ILE A 135 -4.36 -0.49 -15.12
C ILE A 135 -3.87 -1.92 -15.24
N THR A 136 -4.71 -2.77 -15.82
CA THR A 136 -4.35 -4.15 -16.14
C THR A 136 -3.97 -4.26 -17.60
N LEU A 137 -2.86 -4.94 -17.87
CA LEU A 137 -2.34 -5.20 -19.20
C LEU A 137 -2.25 -6.70 -19.40
N PRO A 138 -2.80 -7.26 -20.49
CA PRO A 138 -2.72 -8.69 -20.73
C PRO A 138 -1.27 -9.17 -20.82
N LYS A 139 -0.99 -10.34 -20.29
CA LYS A 139 0.25 -11.07 -20.51
C LYS A 139 0.10 -11.85 -21.82
N ASP A 140 1.15 -11.90 -22.56
CA ASP A 140 1.19 -12.69 -23.81
C ASP A 140 1.25 -14.20 -23.54
#